data_ea48852f006e5619c877188481d7ba3e
#
_entry.id   ea48852f006e5619c877188481d7ba3e
#
_cell.length_a   1.000
_cell.length_b   1.000
_cell.length_c   1.000
_cell.angle_alpha   90.00
_cell.angle_beta   90.00
_cell.angle_gamma   90.00
#
_symmetry.space_group_name_H-M   'P 1'
#
loop_
_entity.id
_entity.type
_entity.pdbx_description
1 polymer ?
#
loop_
_entity_poly.entity_id
_entity_poly.type
_entity_poly.pdbx_seq_one_letter_code
_entity_poly.pdbx_strand_id
1 'polypeptide(L)'
;LISVSHIIGAAAQYGINTLAPFYQHDLQLSRAQIGLFFTAFYLGMAGLSYVAGWLADRLGVRGTVLSGHLALGLWTIAASFAPSFAWAFGSFFLAGLGYSFLNPASTKGVMAWFYRDERATAMGIKQTGVSAGGVLAAVLGPSLVLLAGWRGAFAGLGAINLFFGFLFWALWREPAAESGSPGSVDRSSAEVLAPLKVKSLISLSFGTALLLLGQMTLLTYVPLYLKETMGLSAYWASQALALTQMGGMVGRTGWGLVSDRLFQGRRKIVLVLIGLLSVALSLCLGWMPPGAPLYFLLPVIFLSGLCMVGYQGVSYALIGEIAGKAQTGAALGIVITVNSVGTIIGTPLFGHLVDSTGSYSIAWLLLAGAILLGIMALIFFLKEPKPEGKSTI
;
A
#
# COMPACT_ATOMS: atom_id res chain seq x y z
N LEU A 1 -4.74 -17.46 9.31
CA LEU A 1 -5.98 -16.93 8.71
C LEU A 1 -5.89 -15.42 8.43
N ILE A 2 -5.52 -14.57 9.42
CA ILE A 2 -5.42 -13.10 9.25
C ILE A 2 -4.46 -12.72 8.10
N SER A 3 -3.25 -13.30 8.05
CA SER A 3 -2.30 -13.01 6.96
C SER A 3 -2.83 -13.46 5.60
N VAL A 4 -3.51 -14.61 5.54
CA VAL A 4 -4.15 -15.10 4.29
C VAL A 4 -5.27 -14.16 3.84
N SER A 5 -6.06 -13.62 4.78
CA SER A 5 -7.06 -12.57 4.49
C SER A 5 -6.42 -11.37 3.80
N HIS A 6 -5.27 -10.89 4.32
CA HIS A 6 -4.55 -9.79 3.68
C HIS A 6 -3.96 -10.15 2.32
N ILE A 7 -3.45 -11.38 2.14
CA ILE A 7 -2.96 -11.86 0.84
C ILE A 7 -4.07 -11.81 -0.20
N ILE A 8 -5.23 -12.39 0.11
CA ILE A 8 -6.36 -12.50 -0.82
C ILE A 8 -6.98 -11.12 -1.10
N GLY A 9 -7.19 -10.31 -0.06
CA GLY A 9 -7.69 -8.95 -0.24
C GLY A 9 -6.75 -8.07 -1.06
N ALA A 10 -5.44 -8.12 -0.77
CA ALA A 10 -4.44 -7.38 -1.51
C ALA A 10 -4.27 -7.87 -2.95
N ALA A 11 -4.46 -9.17 -3.23
CA ALA A 11 -4.44 -9.67 -4.60
C ALA A 11 -5.53 -9.03 -5.46
N ALA A 12 -6.74 -8.82 -4.93
CA ALA A 12 -7.79 -8.09 -5.62
C ALA A 12 -7.44 -6.60 -5.81
N GLN A 13 -6.90 -5.95 -4.78
CA GLN A 13 -6.44 -4.55 -4.83
C GLN A 13 -5.37 -4.34 -5.91
N TYR A 14 -4.29 -5.13 -5.87
CA TYR A 14 -3.18 -4.99 -6.82
C TYR A 14 -3.50 -5.56 -8.20
N GLY A 15 -4.54 -6.40 -8.31
CA GLY A 15 -5.11 -6.84 -9.59
C GLY A 15 -5.51 -5.65 -10.47
N ILE A 16 -5.98 -4.55 -9.89
CA ILE A 16 -6.32 -3.31 -10.62
C ILE A 16 -5.11 -2.85 -11.45
N ASN A 17 -3.94 -2.75 -10.85
CA ASN A 17 -2.73 -2.27 -11.52
C ASN A 17 -2.08 -3.34 -12.40
N THR A 18 -2.01 -4.58 -11.91
CA THR A 18 -1.41 -5.70 -12.63
C THR A 18 -2.10 -5.96 -13.96
N LEU A 19 -3.42 -5.85 -13.99
CA LEU A 19 -4.22 -6.13 -15.18
C LEU A 19 -4.41 -4.89 -16.08
N ALA A 20 -3.91 -3.72 -15.68
CA ALA A 20 -4.05 -2.48 -16.44
C ALA A 20 -3.60 -2.59 -17.91
N PRO A 21 -2.46 -3.22 -18.26
CA PRO A 21 -2.04 -3.37 -19.66
C PRO A 21 -2.99 -4.17 -20.54
N PHE A 22 -3.88 -4.97 -19.93
CA PHE A 22 -4.83 -5.82 -20.66
C PHE A 22 -6.18 -5.13 -20.88
N TYR A 23 -6.73 -4.42 -19.88
CA TYR A 23 -8.03 -3.79 -20.00
C TYR A 23 -7.99 -2.34 -20.52
N GLN A 24 -6.82 -1.71 -20.55
CA GLN A 24 -6.65 -0.34 -21.03
C GLN A 24 -7.18 -0.17 -22.45
N HIS A 25 -6.79 -1.07 -23.36
CA HIS A 25 -7.18 -1.01 -24.76
C HIS A 25 -8.68 -1.30 -24.95
N ASP A 26 -9.21 -2.32 -24.27
CA ASP A 26 -10.60 -2.75 -24.40
C ASP A 26 -11.59 -1.67 -23.94
N LEU A 27 -11.25 -0.94 -22.89
CA LEU A 27 -12.06 0.14 -22.35
C LEU A 27 -11.64 1.53 -22.88
N GLN A 28 -10.68 1.59 -23.80
CA GLN A 28 -10.14 2.82 -24.41
C GLN A 28 -9.77 3.88 -23.37
N LEU A 29 -9.05 3.47 -22.32
CA LEU A 29 -8.72 4.32 -21.18
C LEU A 29 -7.44 5.13 -21.41
N SER A 30 -7.47 6.40 -21.00
CA SER A 30 -6.26 7.19 -20.81
C SER A 30 -5.46 6.68 -19.60
N ARG A 31 -4.16 7.03 -19.53
CA ARG A 31 -3.30 6.68 -18.40
C ARG A 31 -3.76 7.36 -17.11
N ALA A 32 -4.30 8.56 -17.22
CA ALA A 32 -4.94 9.26 -16.10
C ALA A 32 -6.14 8.49 -15.55
N GLN A 33 -6.99 7.95 -16.42
CA GLN A 33 -8.16 7.15 -16.03
C GLN A 33 -7.76 5.85 -15.33
N ILE A 34 -6.66 5.21 -15.72
CA ILE A 34 -6.11 4.04 -15.00
C ILE A 34 -5.68 4.44 -13.60
N GLY A 35 -4.96 5.56 -13.46
CA GLY A 35 -4.60 6.10 -12.14
C GLY A 35 -5.80 6.38 -11.25
N LEU A 36 -6.90 6.87 -11.85
CA LEU A 36 -8.15 7.12 -11.14
C LEU A 36 -8.82 5.85 -10.61
N PHE A 37 -8.64 4.69 -11.21
CA PHE A 37 -9.17 3.44 -10.65
C PHE A 37 -8.54 3.09 -9.30
N PHE A 38 -7.22 3.28 -9.20
CA PHE A 38 -6.54 3.08 -7.93
C PHE A 38 -6.94 4.13 -6.91
N THR A 39 -7.08 5.39 -7.35
CA THR A 39 -7.64 6.48 -6.54
C THR A 39 -9.04 6.15 -6.03
N ALA A 40 -9.93 5.63 -6.88
CA ALA A 40 -11.29 5.22 -6.50
C ALA A 40 -11.25 4.18 -5.37
N PHE A 41 -10.40 3.15 -5.51
CA PHE A 41 -10.23 2.14 -4.48
C PHE A 41 -9.75 2.73 -3.14
N TYR A 42 -8.75 3.63 -3.18
CA TYR A 42 -8.24 4.29 -1.97
C TYR A 42 -9.23 5.26 -1.34
N LEU A 43 -10.02 5.97 -2.15
CA LEU A 43 -11.12 6.82 -1.64
C LEU A 43 -12.17 5.97 -0.92
N GLY A 44 -12.56 4.84 -1.52
CA GLY A 44 -13.45 3.87 -0.87
C GLY A 44 -12.87 3.38 0.45
N MET A 45 -11.61 2.96 0.45
CA MET A 45 -10.92 2.47 1.64
C MET A 45 -10.84 3.55 2.74
N ALA A 46 -10.55 4.78 2.40
CA ALA A 46 -10.48 5.89 3.37
C ALA A 46 -11.86 6.25 3.92
N GLY A 47 -12.90 6.25 3.07
CA GLY A 47 -14.24 6.71 3.41
C GLY A 47 -14.94 5.94 4.53
N LEU A 48 -14.69 4.64 4.65
CA LEU A 48 -15.31 3.81 5.68
C LEU A 48 -14.35 3.32 6.77
N SER A 49 -13.11 3.77 6.81
CA SER A 49 -12.11 3.29 7.79
C SER A 49 -12.57 3.47 9.24
N TYR A 50 -13.26 4.58 9.56
CA TYR A 50 -13.83 4.81 10.89
C TYR A 50 -14.99 3.85 11.19
N VAL A 51 -15.93 3.71 10.24
CA VAL A 51 -17.09 2.80 10.36
C VAL A 51 -16.61 1.34 10.46
N ALA A 52 -15.55 0.99 9.76
CA ALA A 52 -14.93 -0.34 9.81
C ALA A 52 -14.41 -0.69 11.21
N GLY A 53 -13.79 0.26 11.90
CA GLY A 53 -13.38 0.10 13.30
C GLY A 53 -14.57 -0.14 14.23
N TRP A 54 -15.59 0.71 14.13
CA TRP A 54 -16.82 0.59 14.91
C TRP A 54 -17.57 -0.74 14.62
N LEU A 55 -17.60 -1.17 13.36
CA LEU A 55 -18.21 -2.43 12.97
C LEU A 55 -17.43 -3.63 13.54
N ALA A 56 -16.09 -3.55 13.57
CA ALA A 56 -15.25 -4.56 14.19
C ALA A 56 -15.51 -4.69 15.70
N ASP A 57 -15.92 -3.60 16.35
CA ASP A 57 -16.29 -3.63 17.77
C ASP A 57 -17.65 -4.31 18.00
N ARG A 58 -18.60 -4.16 17.06
CA ARG A 58 -19.95 -4.73 17.18
C ARG A 58 -20.07 -6.15 16.65
N LEU A 59 -19.55 -6.42 15.46
CA LEU A 59 -19.66 -7.72 14.78
C LEU A 59 -18.53 -8.70 15.14
N GLY A 60 -17.52 -8.24 15.89
CA GLY A 60 -16.31 -9.00 16.14
C GLY A 60 -15.42 -9.09 14.89
N VAL A 61 -14.30 -9.79 15.03
CA VAL A 61 -13.34 -10.00 13.92
C VAL A 61 -13.97 -10.84 12.81
N ARG A 62 -14.67 -11.90 13.20
CA ARG A 62 -15.29 -12.88 12.30
C ARG A 62 -16.27 -12.22 11.34
N GLY A 63 -17.25 -11.47 11.88
CA GLY A 63 -18.28 -10.82 11.06
C GLY A 63 -17.73 -9.70 10.19
N THR A 64 -16.78 -8.91 10.73
CA THR A 64 -16.20 -7.78 10.00
C THR A 64 -15.32 -8.24 8.83
N VAL A 65 -14.49 -9.28 9.01
CA VAL A 65 -13.69 -9.85 7.91
C VAL A 65 -14.58 -10.46 6.83
N LEU A 66 -15.64 -11.20 7.23
CA LEU A 66 -16.63 -11.71 6.29
C LEU A 66 -17.24 -10.58 5.46
N SER A 67 -17.79 -9.55 6.10
CA SER A 67 -18.42 -8.42 5.42
C SER A 67 -17.46 -7.71 4.46
N GLY A 68 -16.19 -7.55 4.89
CA GLY A 68 -15.14 -6.97 4.07
C GLY A 68 -14.85 -7.79 2.81
N HIS A 69 -14.64 -9.10 2.95
CA HIS A 69 -14.39 -9.98 1.80
C HIS A 69 -15.61 -10.13 0.89
N LEU A 70 -16.84 -10.14 1.44
CA LEU A 70 -18.05 -10.18 0.62
C LEU A 70 -18.20 -8.91 -0.22
N ALA A 71 -18.06 -7.73 0.39
CA ALA A 71 -18.15 -6.47 -0.34
C ALA A 71 -17.01 -6.36 -1.38
N LEU A 72 -15.76 -6.63 -0.98
CA LEU A 72 -14.61 -6.60 -1.89
C LEU A 72 -14.80 -7.58 -3.06
N GLY A 73 -15.19 -8.83 -2.77
CA GLY A 73 -15.39 -9.86 -3.79
C GLY A 73 -16.52 -9.54 -4.77
N LEU A 74 -17.68 -9.11 -4.24
CA LEU A 74 -18.84 -8.76 -5.05
C LEU A 74 -18.52 -7.63 -6.03
N TRP A 75 -17.90 -6.55 -5.54
CA TRP A 75 -17.58 -5.40 -6.37
C TRP A 75 -16.39 -5.63 -7.30
N THR A 76 -15.46 -6.52 -6.96
CA THR A 76 -14.42 -6.99 -7.89
C THR A 76 -15.05 -7.82 -9.03
N ILE A 77 -16.06 -8.66 -8.75
CA ILE A 77 -16.83 -9.35 -9.78
C ILE A 77 -17.63 -8.32 -10.62
N ALA A 78 -18.26 -7.33 -10.00
CA ALA A 78 -18.97 -6.28 -10.74
C ALA A 78 -18.06 -5.53 -11.71
N ALA A 79 -16.78 -5.28 -11.33
CA ALA A 79 -15.78 -4.69 -12.20
C ALA A 79 -15.47 -5.56 -13.44
N SER A 80 -15.60 -6.89 -13.36
CA SER A 80 -15.39 -7.78 -14.51
C SER A 80 -16.41 -7.57 -15.63
N PHE A 81 -17.58 -7.06 -15.30
CA PHE A 81 -18.65 -6.74 -16.27
C PHE A 81 -18.62 -5.28 -16.75
N ALA A 82 -17.54 -4.51 -16.43
CA ALA A 82 -17.49 -3.10 -16.76
C ALA A 82 -17.59 -2.84 -18.26
N PRO A 83 -18.63 -2.11 -18.70
CA PRO A 83 -18.76 -1.65 -20.09
C PRO A 83 -18.08 -0.31 -20.32
N SER A 84 -17.72 0.42 -19.26
CA SER A 84 -17.21 1.79 -19.31
C SER A 84 -16.34 2.14 -18.12
N PHE A 85 -15.58 3.25 -18.25
CA PHE A 85 -14.80 3.84 -17.17
C PHE A 85 -15.63 4.07 -15.90
N ALA A 86 -16.81 4.69 -16.03
CA ALA A 86 -17.64 5.06 -14.88
C ALA A 86 -18.09 3.82 -14.06
N TRP A 87 -18.44 2.76 -14.74
CA TRP A 87 -18.81 1.49 -14.08
C TRP A 87 -17.61 0.89 -13.33
N ALA A 88 -16.46 0.80 -13.99
CA ALA A 88 -15.26 0.26 -13.37
C ALA A 88 -14.83 1.12 -12.16
N PHE A 89 -14.85 2.47 -12.30
CA PHE A 89 -14.54 3.41 -11.23
C PHE A 89 -15.45 3.21 -10.02
N GLY A 90 -16.77 3.15 -10.23
CA GLY A 90 -17.74 2.90 -9.17
C GLY A 90 -17.53 1.55 -8.49
N SER A 91 -17.28 0.50 -9.28
CA SER A 91 -17.01 -0.84 -8.76
C SER A 91 -15.74 -0.90 -7.92
N PHE A 92 -14.64 -0.28 -8.35
CA PHE A 92 -13.40 -0.23 -7.57
C PHE A 92 -13.51 0.65 -6.32
N PHE A 93 -14.28 1.75 -6.38
CA PHE A 93 -14.60 2.54 -5.19
C PHE A 93 -15.33 1.70 -4.13
N LEU A 94 -16.36 0.96 -4.54
CA LEU A 94 -17.15 0.10 -3.66
C LEU A 94 -16.35 -1.12 -3.18
N ALA A 95 -15.44 -1.67 -4.00
CA ALA A 95 -14.49 -2.69 -3.58
C ALA A 95 -13.54 -2.16 -2.50
N GLY A 96 -13.09 -0.91 -2.62
CA GLY A 96 -12.28 -0.21 -1.62
C GLY A 96 -13.01 -0.06 -0.28
N LEU A 97 -14.33 0.26 -0.29
CA LEU A 97 -15.14 0.26 0.93
C LEU A 97 -15.08 -1.11 1.62
N GLY A 98 -15.20 -2.21 0.87
CA GLY A 98 -15.08 -3.57 1.42
C GLY A 98 -13.69 -3.84 2.00
N TYR A 99 -12.63 -3.44 1.31
CA TYR A 99 -11.25 -3.62 1.79
C TYR A 99 -10.98 -2.89 3.11
N SER A 100 -11.64 -1.74 3.36
CA SER A 100 -11.46 -0.96 4.57
C SER A 100 -11.73 -1.75 5.86
N PHE A 101 -12.59 -2.77 5.82
CA PHE A 101 -12.93 -3.61 6.96
C PHE A 101 -11.80 -4.56 7.39
N LEU A 102 -10.90 -4.94 6.46
CA LEU A 102 -9.91 -5.98 6.70
C LEU A 102 -8.84 -5.55 7.72
N ASN A 103 -8.38 -4.32 7.64
CA ASN A 103 -7.26 -3.86 8.47
C ASN A 103 -7.64 -3.65 9.95
N PRO A 104 -8.73 -2.94 10.31
CA PRO A 104 -9.17 -2.82 11.69
C PRO A 104 -9.51 -4.17 12.32
N ALA A 105 -10.27 -5.02 11.61
CA ALA A 105 -10.66 -6.34 12.10
C ALA A 105 -9.44 -7.24 12.35
N SER A 106 -8.50 -7.29 11.42
CA SER A 106 -7.29 -8.10 11.58
C SER A 106 -6.38 -7.59 12.70
N THR A 107 -6.30 -6.26 12.87
CA THR A 107 -5.57 -5.65 14.00
C THR A 107 -6.19 -6.06 15.32
N LYS A 108 -7.51 -5.97 15.44
CA LYS A 108 -8.26 -6.44 16.63
C LYS A 108 -8.02 -7.93 16.88
N GLY A 109 -8.04 -8.75 15.82
CA GLY A 109 -7.73 -10.18 15.91
C GLY A 109 -6.32 -10.46 16.43
N VAL A 110 -5.30 -9.74 15.97
CA VAL A 110 -3.93 -9.88 16.50
C VAL A 110 -3.87 -9.48 17.96
N MET A 111 -4.51 -8.35 18.35
CA MET A 111 -4.52 -7.91 19.74
C MET A 111 -5.20 -8.88 20.69
N ALA A 112 -6.19 -9.63 20.19
CA ALA A 112 -6.96 -10.58 20.98
C ALA A 112 -6.27 -11.95 21.14
N TRP A 113 -5.45 -12.38 20.16
CA TRP A 113 -4.83 -13.71 20.16
C TRP A 113 -3.37 -13.76 20.61
N PHE A 114 -2.66 -12.62 20.60
CA PHE A 114 -1.22 -12.58 20.88
C PHE A 114 -0.92 -11.79 22.15
N TYR A 115 0.02 -12.30 22.95
CA TYR A 115 0.53 -11.59 24.11
C TYR A 115 1.26 -10.30 23.70
N ARG A 116 1.43 -9.37 24.63
CA ARG A 116 1.94 -8.03 24.37
C ARG A 116 3.33 -8.01 23.72
N ASP A 117 4.18 -8.92 24.10
CA ASP A 117 5.55 -9.11 23.60
C ASP A 117 5.61 -9.73 22.19
N GLU A 118 4.57 -10.44 21.76
CA GLU A 118 4.47 -11.06 20.43
C GLU A 118 3.72 -10.21 19.39
N ARG A 119 2.97 -9.21 19.83
CA ARG A 119 2.08 -8.41 18.97
C ARG A 119 2.80 -7.70 17.82
N ALA A 120 4.01 -7.17 18.08
CA ALA A 120 4.78 -6.49 17.04
C ALA A 120 5.16 -7.45 15.91
N THR A 121 5.63 -8.64 16.25
CA THR A 121 5.96 -9.69 15.28
C THR A 121 4.73 -10.15 14.50
N ALA A 122 3.61 -10.40 15.20
CA ALA A 122 2.36 -10.82 14.57
C ALA A 122 1.80 -9.75 13.61
N MET A 123 1.93 -8.46 13.96
CA MET A 123 1.59 -7.35 13.07
C MET A 123 2.51 -7.28 11.86
N GLY A 124 3.80 -7.51 12.02
CA GLY A 124 4.76 -7.61 10.92
C GLY A 124 4.39 -8.73 9.94
N ILE A 125 4.14 -9.94 10.44
CA ILE A 125 3.71 -11.09 9.62
C ILE A 125 2.39 -10.77 8.90
N LYS A 126 1.43 -10.15 9.57
CA LYS A 126 0.18 -9.70 8.95
C LYS A 126 0.44 -8.78 7.76
N GLN A 127 1.32 -7.79 7.93
CA GLN A 127 1.59 -6.77 6.89
C GLN A 127 2.37 -7.32 5.70
N THR A 128 3.19 -8.38 5.88
CA THR A 128 3.81 -9.06 4.73
C THR A 128 2.78 -9.71 3.82
N GLY A 129 1.60 -10.09 4.37
CA GLY A 129 0.48 -10.60 3.58
C GLY A 129 0.03 -9.64 2.48
N VAL A 130 0.08 -8.33 2.72
CA VAL A 130 -0.29 -7.32 1.70
C VAL A 130 0.68 -7.37 0.50
N SER A 131 1.99 -7.42 0.73
CA SER A 131 2.97 -7.55 -0.36
C SER A 131 2.90 -8.91 -1.04
N ALA A 132 2.70 -9.98 -0.27
CA ALA A 132 2.52 -11.32 -0.83
C ALA A 132 1.29 -11.39 -1.77
N GLY A 133 0.19 -10.72 -1.41
CA GLY A 133 -0.98 -10.57 -2.29
C GLY A 133 -0.65 -9.83 -3.58
N GLY A 134 0.17 -8.77 -3.51
CA GLY A 134 0.66 -8.06 -4.68
C GLY A 134 1.53 -8.95 -5.60
N VAL A 135 2.43 -9.75 -5.02
CA VAL A 135 3.21 -10.75 -5.77
C VAL A 135 2.30 -11.77 -6.45
N LEU A 136 1.32 -12.31 -5.72
CA LEU A 136 0.37 -13.27 -6.28
C LEU A 136 -0.46 -12.66 -7.42
N ALA A 137 -0.94 -11.43 -7.27
CA ALA A 137 -1.65 -10.73 -8.33
C ALA A 137 -0.76 -10.58 -9.58
N ALA A 138 0.49 -10.19 -9.40
CA ALA A 138 1.42 -9.96 -10.50
C ALA A 138 1.84 -11.26 -11.21
N VAL A 139 2.00 -12.36 -10.48
CA VAL A 139 2.40 -13.66 -11.03
C VAL A 139 1.20 -14.38 -11.66
N LEU A 140 0.08 -14.48 -10.95
CA LEU A 140 -1.08 -15.26 -11.37
C LEU A 140 -2.02 -14.46 -12.27
N GLY A 141 -2.13 -13.13 -12.07
CA GLY A 141 -3.06 -12.28 -12.81
C GLY A 141 -2.89 -12.38 -14.33
N PRO A 142 -1.68 -12.17 -14.89
CA PRO A 142 -1.47 -12.31 -16.33
C PRO A 142 -1.75 -13.70 -16.86
N SER A 143 -1.46 -14.74 -16.10
CA SER A 143 -1.78 -16.12 -16.48
C SER A 143 -3.29 -16.38 -16.52
N LEU A 144 -4.03 -15.82 -15.57
CA LEU A 144 -5.50 -15.88 -15.57
C LEU A 144 -6.09 -15.10 -16.76
N VAL A 145 -5.46 -13.98 -17.16
CA VAL A 145 -5.88 -13.24 -18.35
C VAL A 145 -5.70 -14.06 -19.64
N LEU A 146 -4.61 -14.80 -19.76
CA LEU A 146 -4.38 -15.69 -20.91
C LEU A 146 -5.43 -16.82 -21.00
N LEU A 147 -5.96 -17.27 -19.87
CA LEU A 147 -6.94 -18.35 -19.80
C LEU A 147 -8.37 -17.85 -19.99
N ALA A 148 -8.74 -16.73 -19.41
CA ALA A 148 -10.13 -16.27 -19.30
C ALA A 148 -10.35 -14.78 -19.61
N GLY A 149 -9.36 -14.11 -20.16
CA GLY A 149 -9.37 -12.66 -20.35
C GLY A 149 -9.30 -11.87 -19.04
N TRP A 150 -9.14 -10.54 -19.12
CA TRP A 150 -9.09 -9.70 -17.94
C TRP A 150 -10.40 -9.71 -17.12
N ARG A 151 -11.54 -9.88 -17.80
CA ARG A 151 -12.84 -10.04 -17.14
C ARG A 151 -12.89 -11.30 -16.28
N GLY A 152 -12.45 -12.44 -16.83
CA GLY A 152 -12.35 -13.69 -16.08
C GLY A 152 -11.36 -13.61 -14.92
N ALA A 153 -10.24 -12.90 -15.07
CA ALA A 153 -9.29 -12.68 -14.00
C ALA A 153 -9.90 -11.89 -12.83
N PHE A 154 -10.62 -10.78 -13.07
CA PHE A 154 -11.32 -10.05 -12.02
C PHE A 154 -12.46 -10.88 -11.39
N ALA A 155 -13.23 -11.61 -12.18
CA ALA A 155 -14.26 -12.51 -11.65
C ALA A 155 -13.65 -13.57 -10.73
N GLY A 156 -12.53 -14.18 -11.11
CA GLY A 156 -11.79 -15.14 -10.30
C GLY A 156 -11.25 -14.56 -9.00
N LEU A 157 -10.62 -13.37 -9.05
CA LEU A 157 -10.16 -12.66 -7.86
C LEU A 157 -11.31 -12.33 -6.90
N GLY A 158 -12.45 -11.92 -7.44
CA GLY A 158 -13.65 -11.65 -6.65
C GLY A 158 -14.23 -12.93 -6.04
N ALA A 159 -14.34 -14.01 -6.81
CA ALA A 159 -14.84 -15.31 -6.35
C ALA A 159 -13.96 -15.88 -5.20
N ILE A 160 -12.63 -15.77 -5.33
CA ILE A 160 -11.70 -16.19 -4.26
C ILE A 160 -11.94 -15.37 -2.99
N ASN A 161 -12.18 -14.05 -3.09
CA ASN A 161 -12.52 -13.22 -1.95
C ASN A 161 -13.84 -13.67 -1.29
N LEU A 162 -14.90 -13.92 -2.07
CA LEU A 162 -16.17 -14.41 -1.53
C LEU A 162 -15.98 -15.75 -0.81
N PHE A 163 -15.33 -16.71 -1.46
CA PHE A 163 -15.05 -18.02 -0.88
C PHE A 163 -14.25 -17.91 0.42
N PHE A 164 -13.19 -17.10 0.42
CA PHE A 164 -12.35 -16.93 1.60
C PHE A 164 -13.07 -16.21 2.73
N GLY A 165 -13.96 -15.26 2.44
CA GLY A 165 -14.80 -14.61 3.44
C GLY A 165 -15.62 -15.63 4.23
N PHE A 166 -16.29 -16.55 3.55
CA PHE A 166 -17.02 -17.64 4.20
C PHE A 166 -16.11 -18.63 4.90
N LEU A 167 -14.97 -18.99 4.29
CA LEU A 167 -13.98 -19.87 4.91
C LEU A 167 -13.41 -19.25 6.20
N PHE A 168 -13.06 -17.98 6.17
CA PHE A 168 -12.60 -17.26 7.37
C PHE A 168 -13.70 -17.27 8.45
N TRP A 169 -14.94 -16.95 8.08
CA TRP A 169 -16.08 -17.00 8.98
C TRP A 169 -16.29 -18.37 9.60
N ALA A 170 -16.12 -19.44 8.84
CA ALA A 170 -16.28 -20.81 9.34
C ALA A 170 -15.14 -21.23 10.30
N LEU A 171 -13.89 -20.83 9.99
CA LEU A 171 -12.71 -21.30 10.71
C LEU A 171 -12.26 -20.37 11.85
N TRP A 172 -12.65 -19.08 11.81
CA TRP A 172 -12.24 -18.13 12.84
C TRP A 172 -13.05 -18.36 14.13
N ARG A 173 -12.31 -18.50 15.22
CA ARG A 173 -12.92 -18.53 16.55
C ARG A 173 -12.59 -17.22 17.26
N GLU A 174 -13.61 -16.55 17.78
CA GLU A 174 -13.39 -15.41 18.67
C GLU A 174 -12.74 -15.92 19.96
N PRO A 175 -11.68 -15.29 20.47
CA PRO A 175 -11.15 -15.62 21.78
C PRO A 175 -12.25 -15.43 22.83
N ALA A 176 -12.25 -16.27 23.87
CA ALA A 176 -13.16 -16.07 25.00
C ALA A 176 -12.96 -14.65 25.53
N ALA A 177 -14.06 -13.90 25.65
CA ALA A 177 -14.01 -12.55 26.18
C ALA A 177 -13.41 -12.64 27.60
N GLU A 178 -12.21 -12.12 27.81
CA GLU A 178 -11.76 -11.77 29.15
C GLU A 178 -12.71 -10.70 29.66
N SER A 179 -13.61 -11.11 30.58
CA SER A 179 -14.52 -10.24 31.27
C SER A 179 -13.69 -9.26 32.10
N GLY A 180 -13.35 -8.11 31.53
CA GLY A 180 -12.59 -7.13 32.31
C GLY A 180 -11.73 -6.11 31.59
N SER A 181 -11.84 -5.94 30.28
CA SER A 181 -11.19 -4.78 29.63
C SER A 181 -12.24 -3.75 29.21
N PRO A 182 -12.48 -2.70 30.00
CA PRO A 182 -13.14 -1.50 29.52
C PRO A 182 -12.13 -0.73 28.66
N GLY A 183 -11.97 -1.15 27.42
CA GLY A 183 -11.06 -0.51 26.46
C GLY A 183 -11.75 0.36 25.42
N SER A 184 -12.89 0.96 25.74
CA SER A 184 -13.31 2.19 25.08
C SER A 184 -12.51 3.34 25.68
N VAL A 185 -11.30 3.54 25.17
CA VAL A 185 -10.63 4.83 25.41
C VAL A 185 -11.54 5.87 24.76
N ASP A 186 -12.25 6.59 25.60
CA ASP A 186 -12.97 7.80 25.24
C ASP A 186 -11.92 8.82 24.74
N ARG A 187 -11.57 8.73 23.48
CA ARG A 187 -10.59 9.62 22.85
C ARG A 187 -11.30 10.91 22.57
N SER A 188 -11.18 11.86 23.47
CA SER A 188 -11.62 13.21 23.20
C SER A 188 -10.95 13.69 21.89
N SER A 189 -11.69 14.34 21.04
CA SER A 189 -11.20 14.87 19.75
C SER A 189 -9.96 15.76 19.91
N ALA A 190 -9.78 16.34 21.09
CA ALA A 190 -8.63 17.17 21.43
C ALA A 190 -7.32 16.36 21.59
N GLU A 191 -7.38 15.12 22.08
CA GLU A 191 -6.18 14.26 22.19
C GLU A 191 -5.71 13.74 20.83
N VAL A 192 -6.62 13.50 19.89
CA VAL A 192 -6.28 13.04 18.54
C VAL A 192 -5.51 14.11 17.75
N LEU A 193 -5.77 15.39 18.00
CA LEU A 193 -5.12 16.50 17.30
C LEU A 193 -3.77 16.89 17.91
N ALA A 194 -3.49 16.50 19.14
CA ALA A 194 -2.24 16.87 19.84
C ALA A 194 -0.95 16.50 19.07
N PRO A 195 -0.84 15.31 18.44
CA PRO A 195 0.35 14.96 17.66
C PRO A 195 0.60 15.84 16.43
N LEU A 196 -0.44 16.42 15.82
CA LEU A 196 -0.29 17.32 14.67
C LEU A 196 0.44 18.62 14.98
N LYS A 197 0.43 19.05 16.24
CA LYS A 197 1.16 20.25 16.69
C LYS A 197 2.68 20.03 16.70
N VAL A 198 3.10 18.78 16.59
CA VAL A 198 4.52 18.43 16.59
C VAL A 198 5.09 18.61 15.18
N LYS A 199 5.93 19.62 14.98
CA LYS A 199 6.55 19.93 13.68
C LYS A 199 7.23 18.72 13.02
N SER A 200 7.82 17.84 13.80
CA SER A 200 8.46 16.60 13.31
C SER A 200 7.45 15.64 12.68
N LEU A 201 6.24 15.50 13.25
CA LEU A 201 5.20 14.64 12.65
C LEU A 201 4.65 15.24 11.37
N ILE A 202 4.51 16.55 11.29
CA ILE A 202 4.07 17.23 10.04
C ILE A 202 5.11 17.01 8.94
N SER A 203 6.39 17.24 9.25
CA SER A 203 7.48 17.02 8.29
C SER A 203 7.56 15.55 7.86
N LEU A 204 7.42 14.61 8.79
CA LEU A 204 7.42 13.19 8.52
C LEU A 204 6.21 12.81 7.63
N SER A 205 5.02 13.32 7.94
CA SER A 205 3.81 13.09 7.13
C SER A 205 3.99 13.57 5.70
N PHE A 206 4.54 14.77 5.50
CA PHE A 206 4.79 15.32 4.19
C PHE A 206 5.82 14.51 3.40
N GLY A 207 6.97 14.20 4.03
CA GLY A 207 8.02 13.41 3.38
C GLY A 207 7.55 12.00 3.01
N THR A 208 6.80 11.35 3.90
CA THR A 208 6.25 10.00 3.64
C THR A 208 5.08 10.01 2.66
N ALA A 209 4.31 11.11 2.56
CA ALA A 209 3.27 11.26 1.54
C ALA A 209 3.88 11.26 0.13
N LEU A 210 5.02 11.94 -0.06
CA LEU A 210 5.72 11.95 -1.35
C LEU A 210 6.43 10.63 -1.65
N LEU A 211 6.91 9.90 -0.64
CA LEU A 211 7.36 8.52 -0.81
C LEU A 211 6.21 7.58 -1.17
N LEU A 212 5.04 7.73 -0.56
CA LEU A 212 3.86 6.94 -0.89
C LEU A 212 3.34 7.26 -2.30
N LEU A 213 3.40 8.53 -2.72
CA LEU A 213 3.14 8.90 -4.10
C LEU A 213 4.07 8.12 -5.04
N GLY A 214 5.39 8.10 -4.76
CA GLY A 214 6.35 7.30 -5.53
C GLY A 214 6.00 5.82 -5.57
N GLN A 215 5.67 5.24 -4.43
CA GLN A 215 5.23 3.85 -4.32
C GLN A 215 4.01 3.56 -5.19
N MET A 216 2.95 4.35 -5.09
CA MET A 216 1.70 4.10 -5.80
C MET A 216 1.85 4.34 -7.31
N THR A 217 2.60 5.36 -7.69
CA THR A 217 2.96 5.61 -9.08
C THR A 217 3.76 4.45 -9.68
N LEU A 218 4.77 3.97 -8.96
CA LEU A 218 5.57 2.81 -9.38
C LEU A 218 4.69 1.58 -9.61
N LEU A 219 3.84 1.25 -8.64
CA LEU A 219 2.96 0.07 -8.71
C LEU A 219 1.90 0.18 -9.81
N THR A 220 1.45 1.40 -10.13
CA THR A 220 0.42 1.62 -11.15
C THR A 220 1.02 1.66 -12.56
N TYR A 221 2.12 2.38 -12.74
CA TYR A 221 2.61 2.71 -14.09
C TYR A 221 3.79 1.89 -14.57
N VAL A 222 4.49 1.12 -13.71
CA VAL A 222 5.57 0.24 -14.19
C VAL A 222 5.09 -0.75 -15.23
N PRO A 223 3.95 -1.47 -15.08
CA PRO A 223 3.51 -2.38 -16.13
C PRO A 223 3.21 -1.67 -17.46
N LEU A 224 2.61 -0.48 -17.41
CA LEU A 224 2.30 0.31 -18.60
C LEU A 224 3.57 0.85 -19.27
N TYR A 225 4.48 1.43 -18.48
CA TYR A 225 5.78 1.93 -18.93
C TYR A 225 6.59 0.84 -19.64
N LEU A 226 6.64 -0.37 -19.06
CA LEU A 226 7.37 -1.49 -19.64
C LEU A 226 6.74 -1.99 -20.94
N LYS A 227 5.40 -2.00 -21.01
CA LYS A 227 4.70 -2.35 -22.25
C LYS A 227 4.89 -1.31 -23.33
N GLU A 228 4.67 -0.03 -23.02
CA GLU A 228 4.57 1.04 -24.01
C GLU A 228 5.93 1.62 -24.41
N THR A 229 6.88 1.72 -23.49
CA THR A 229 8.20 2.34 -23.73
C THR A 229 9.27 1.29 -23.99
N MET A 230 9.25 0.17 -23.27
CA MET A 230 10.27 -0.88 -23.40
C MET A 230 9.87 -1.99 -24.36
N GLY A 231 8.65 -1.96 -24.90
CA GLY A 231 8.18 -2.93 -25.91
C GLY A 231 7.93 -4.34 -25.37
N LEU A 232 7.82 -4.50 -24.03
CA LEU A 232 7.51 -5.80 -23.44
C LEU A 232 6.05 -6.18 -23.71
N SER A 233 5.79 -7.49 -23.84
CA SER A 233 4.41 -7.95 -23.89
C SER A 233 3.69 -7.60 -22.57
N ALA A 234 2.37 -7.43 -22.62
CA ALA A 234 1.55 -7.15 -21.43
C ALA A 234 1.77 -8.19 -20.32
N TYR A 235 2.01 -9.44 -20.69
CA TYR A 235 2.33 -10.52 -19.77
C TYR A 235 3.63 -10.22 -18.98
N TRP A 236 4.75 -10.01 -19.68
CA TRP A 236 6.04 -9.76 -19.04
C TRP A 236 6.09 -8.42 -18.30
N ALA A 237 5.43 -7.40 -18.84
CA ALA A 237 5.30 -6.11 -18.20
C ALA A 237 4.57 -6.21 -16.83
N SER A 238 3.52 -7.02 -16.76
CA SER A 238 2.80 -7.28 -15.51
C SER A 238 3.59 -8.16 -14.55
N GLN A 239 4.36 -9.14 -15.05
CA GLN A 239 5.25 -9.97 -14.21
C GLN A 239 6.35 -9.14 -13.53
N ALA A 240 6.82 -8.07 -14.15
CA ALA A 240 7.81 -7.18 -13.54
C ALA A 240 7.28 -6.48 -12.27
N LEU A 241 5.95 -6.33 -12.11
CA LEU A 241 5.35 -5.84 -10.87
C LEU A 241 5.59 -6.80 -9.70
N ALA A 242 5.65 -8.13 -9.95
CA ALA A 242 6.02 -9.09 -8.91
C ALA A 242 7.42 -8.79 -8.36
N LEU A 243 8.36 -8.44 -9.23
CA LEU A 243 9.73 -8.08 -8.84
C LEU A 243 9.75 -6.81 -7.97
N THR A 244 8.94 -5.81 -8.31
CA THR A 244 8.74 -4.60 -7.48
C THR A 244 8.20 -4.96 -6.09
N GLN A 245 7.21 -5.83 -6.01
CA GLN A 245 6.61 -6.24 -4.75
C GLN A 245 7.57 -7.12 -3.92
N MET A 246 8.35 -7.99 -4.56
CA MET A 246 9.41 -8.77 -3.91
C MET A 246 10.48 -7.84 -3.33
N GLY A 247 10.91 -6.82 -4.09
CA GLY A 247 11.79 -5.76 -3.58
C GLY A 247 11.21 -5.09 -2.34
N GLY A 248 9.92 -4.75 -2.37
CA GLY A 248 9.21 -4.18 -1.24
C GLY A 248 9.15 -5.08 -0.01
N MET A 249 8.94 -6.39 -0.18
CA MET A 249 8.98 -7.37 0.93
C MET A 249 10.36 -7.40 1.60
N VAL A 250 11.42 -7.49 0.80
CA VAL A 250 12.81 -7.46 1.28
C VAL A 250 13.09 -6.11 1.95
N GLY A 251 12.67 -5.01 1.35
CA GLY A 251 12.88 -3.66 1.86
C GLY A 251 12.22 -3.41 3.22
N ARG A 252 10.98 -3.87 3.42
CA ARG A 252 10.26 -3.69 4.70
C ARG A 252 11.00 -4.26 5.90
N THR A 253 11.60 -5.41 5.75
CA THR A 253 12.41 -6.07 6.80
C THR A 253 13.85 -5.56 6.78
N GLY A 254 14.45 -5.47 5.58
CA GLY A 254 15.85 -5.10 5.39
C GLY A 254 16.16 -3.70 5.90
N TRP A 255 15.37 -2.68 5.56
CA TRP A 255 15.58 -1.32 6.05
C TRP A 255 15.41 -1.19 7.56
N GLY A 256 14.51 -1.99 8.16
CA GLY A 256 14.40 -2.10 9.62
C GLY A 256 15.71 -2.58 10.24
N LEU A 257 16.25 -3.70 9.74
CA LEU A 257 17.52 -4.25 10.20
C LEU A 257 18.70 -3.30 9.97
N VAL A 258 18.75 -2.63 8.83
CA VAL A 258 19.76 -1.60 8.53
C VAL A 258 19.66 -0.46 9.54
N SER A 259 18.45 0.01 9.83
CA SER A 259 18.22 1.06 10.81
C SER A 259 18.69 0.66 12.22
N ASP A 260 18.35 -0.56 12.65
CA ASP A 260 18.63 -1.02 14.01
C ASP A 260 20.12 -1.36 14.21
N ARG A 261 20.75 -2.05 13.25
CA ARG A 261 22.10 -2.58 13.40
C ARG A 261 23.18 -1.64 12.90
N LEU A 262 23.00 -1.03 11.71
CA LEU A 262 24.01 -0.18 11.10
C LEU A 262 23.91 1.27 11.57
N PHE A 263 22.70 1.78 11.76
CA PHE A 263 22.47 3.18 12.16
C PHE A 263 22.01 3.33 13.61
N GLN A 264 22.08 2.27 14.41
CA GLN A 264 21.81 2.30 15.87
C GLN A 264 20.45 2.95 16.21
N GLY A 265 19.43 2.64 15.42
CA GLY A 265 18.08 3.16 15.61
C GLY A 265 17.86 4.59 15.07
N ARG A 266 18.79 5.19 14.36
CA ARG A 266 18.63 6.52 13.74
C ARG A 266 17.75 6.42 12.50
N ARG A 267 16.44 6.45 12.71
CA ARG A 267 15.40 6.24 11.66
C ARG A 267 15.44 7.31 10.57
N LYS A 268 15.68 8.57 10.95
CA LYS A 268 15.76 9.71 10.02
C LYS A 268 16.79 9.48 8.94
N ILE A 269 18.00 9.07 9.30
CA ILE A 269 19.09 8.85 8.34
C ILE A 269 18.69 7.79 7.32
N VAL A 270 18.08 6.70 7.77
CA VAL A 270 17.65 5.60 6.90
C VAL A 270 16.53 6.04 5.97
N LEU A 271 15.55 6.82 6.45
CA LEU A 271 14.47 7.37 5.59
C LEU A 271 15.03 8.34 4.54
N VAL A 272 16.01 9.17 4.90
CA VAL A 272 16.69 10.06 3.95
C VAL A 272 17.45 9.25 2.91
N LEU A 273 18.18 8.20 3.31
CA LEU A 273 18.90 7.30 2.40
C LEU A 273 17.93 6.61 1.43
N ILE A 274 16.84 6.03 1.94
CA ILE A 274 15.79 5.42 1.12
C ILE A 274 15.26 6.44 0.10
N GLY A 275 14.96 7.65 0.54
CA GLY A 275 14.46 8.70 -0.32
C GLY A 275 15.44 9.13 -1.40
N LEU A 276 16.72 9.31 -1.08
CA LEU A 276 17.75 9.65 -2.06
C LEU A 276 17.94 8.52 -3.08
N LEU A 277 17.92 7.26 -2.64
CA LEU A 277 17.93 6.12 -3.57
C LEU A 277 16.66 6.09 -4.44
N SER A 278 15.50 6.42 -3.88
CA SER A 278 14.24 6.51 -4.64
C SER A 278 14.30 7.62 -5.70
N VAL A 279 14.91 8.77 -5.38
CA VAL A 279 15.18 9.84 -6.37
C VAL A 279 16.09 9.32 -7.49
N ALA A 280 17.23 8.73 -7.15
CA ALA A 280 18.17 8.19 -8.12
C ALA A 280 17.54 7.15 -9.05
N LEU A 281 16.72 6.25 -8.48
CA LEU A 281 16.01 5.22 -9.26
C LEU A 281 14.91 5.83 -10.15
N SER A 282 14.20 6.86 -9.69
CA SER A 282 13.24 7.60 -10.53
C SER A 282 13.92 8.32 -11.69
N LEU A 283 15.08 8.95 -11.44
CA LEU A 283 15.90 9.54 -12.49
C LEU A 283 16.39 8.48 -13.48
N CYS A 284 16.82 7.33 -12.98
CA CYS A 284 17.24 6.20 -13.81
C CYS A 284 16.11 5.73 -14.73
N LEU A 285 14.87 5.57 -14.21
CA LEU A 285 13.69 5.23 -15.02
C LEU A 285 13.36 6.33 -16.04
N GLY A 286 13.51 7.60 -15.66
CA GLY A 286 13.26 8.74 -16.54
C GLY A 286 14.25 8.86 -17.71
N TRP A 287 15.50 8.49 -17.50
CA TRP A 287 16.55 8.52 -18.55
C TRP A 287 16.76 7.18 -19.26
N MET A 288 16.01 6.15 -18.89
CA MET A 288 16.12 4.84 -19.51
C MET A 288 15.76 4.90 -21.00
N PRO A 289 16.64 4.51 -21.91
CA PRO A 289 16.33 4.50 -23.32
C PRO A 289 15.29 3.41 -23.65
N PRO A 290 14.42 3.64 -24.64
CA PRO A 290 13.53 2.59 -25.15
C PRO A 290 14.31 1.34 -25.56
N GLY A 291 13.80 0.16 -25.21
CA GLY A 291 14.47 -1.10 -25.52
C GLY A 291 15.70 -1.41 -24.66
N ALA A 292 15.87 -0.75 -23.51
CA ALA A 292 16.95 -1.05 -22.58
C ALA A 292 17.01 -2.55 -22.23
N PRO A 293 18.22 -3.14 -22.08
CA PRO A 293 18.37 -4.55 -21.79
C PRO A 293 17.72 -4.95 -20.46
N LEU A 294 17.05 -6.10 -20.44
CA LEU A 294 16.34 -6.60 -19.24
C LEU A 294 17.28 -6.79 -18.05
N TYR A 295 18.54 -7.20 -18.27
CA TYR A 295 19.50 -7.38 -17.18
C TYR A 295 19.83 -6.08 -16.43
N PHE A 296 19.60 -4.91 -17.04
CA PHE A 296 19.74 -3.61 -16.40
C PHE A 296 18.41 -3.13 -15.82
N LEU A 297 17.31 -3.35 -16.53
CA LEU A 297 15.97 -2.90 -16.17
C LEU A 297 15.42 -3.62 -14.91
N LEU A 298 15.57 -4.94 -14.83
CA LEU A 298 15.04 -5.75 -13.73
C LEU A 298 15.64 -5.38 -12.35
N PRO A 299 16.98 -5.19 -12.22
CA PRO A 299 17.56 -4.67 -10.97
C PRO A 299 17.01 -3.30 -10.57
N VAL A 300 16.83 -2.38 -11.51
CA VAL A 300 16.26 -1.04 -11.23
C VAL A 300 14.84 -1.17 -10.70
N ILE A 301 14.01 -2.03 -11.28
CA ILE A 301 12.65 -2.29 -10.83
C ILE A 301 12.63 -2.90 -9.43
N PHE A 302 13.47 -3.91 -9.17
CA PHE A 302 13.59 -4.54 -7.85
C PHE A 302 14.03 -3.53 -6.78
N LEU A 303 15.08 -2.75 -7.05
CA LEU A 303 15.60 -1.73 -6.14
C LEU A 303 14.59 -0.60 -5.92
N SER A 304 13.82 -0.23 -6.95
CA SER A 304 12.73 0.74 -6.81
C SER A 304 11.66 0.22 -5.83
N GLY A 305 11.30 -1.05 -5.94
CA GLY A 305 10.42 -1.72 -4.97
C GLY A 305 11.01 -1.75 -3.57
N LEU A 306 12.29 -2.13 -3.43
CA LEU A 306 13.02 -2.19 -2.16
C LEU A 306 13.00 -0.83 -1.43
N CYS A 307 13.16 0.27 -2.16
CA CYS A 307 13.15 1.62 -1.59
C CYS A 307 11.73 2.17 -1.43
N MET A 308 10.98 2.30 -2.53
CA MET A 308 9.69 3.00 -2.55
C MET A 308 8.55 2.21 -1.88
N VAL A 309 8.62 0.87 -1.81
CA VAL A 309 7.63 0.04 -1.12
C VAL A 309 8.13 -0.36 0.28
N GLY A 310 9.45 -0.46 0.46
CA GLY A 310 10.08 -0.95 1.68
C GLY A 310 10.16 0.04 2.84
N TYR A 311 10.02 1.36 2.63
CA TYR A 311 10.26 2.40 3.65
C TYR A 311 9.30 2.37 4.85
N GLN A 312 8.13 1.76 4.69
CA GLN A 312 7.01 1.87 5.65
C GLN A 312 7.37 1.36 7.05
N GLY A 313 8.18 0.29 7.17
CA GLY A 313 8.58 -0.24 8.47
C GLY A 313 9.35 0.79 9.31
N VAL A 314 10.34 1.44 8.70
CA VAL A 314 11.15 2.48 9.35
C VAL A 314 10.32 3.72 9.67
N SER A 315 9.42 4.10 8.76
CA SER A 315 8.52 5.24 8.94
C SER A 315 7.58 5.03 10.14
N TYR A 316 6.95 3.87 10.24
CA TYR A 316 6.01 3.56 11.33
C TYR A 316 6.72 3.47 12.69
N ALA A 317 7.93 2.94 12.73
CA ALA A 317 8.75 2.94 13.94
C ALA A 317 9.04 4.39 14.40
N LEU A 318 9.46 5.26 13.48
CA LEU A 318 9.75 6.66 13.79
C LEU A 318 8.51 7.44 14.25
N ILE A 319 7.33 7.19 13.65
CA ILE A 319 6.06 7.77 14.11
C ILE A 319 5.80 7.39 15.55
N GLY A 320 5.98 6.11 15.90
CA GLY A 320 5.82 5.64 17.28
C GLY A 320 6.78 6.27 18.27
N GLU A 321 8.04 6.44 17.87
CA GLU A 321 9.08 7.07 18.69
C GLU A 321 8.80 8.57 18.92
N ILE A 322 8.33 9.30 17.90
CA ILE A 322 7.98 10.74 18.03
C ILE A 322 6.70 10.93 18.86
N ALA A 323 5.68 10.12 18.62
CA ALA A 323 4.38 10.27 19.27
C ALA A 323 4.35 9.73 20.71
N GLY A 324 5.26 8.79 21.03
CA GLY A 324 5.25 8.06 22.29
C GLY A 324 4.15 7.00 22.36
N LYS A 325 4.28 6.06 23.32
CA LYS A 325 3.44 4.87 23.42
C LYS A 325 1.92 5.17 23.48
N ALA A 326 1.52 6.23 24.17
CA ALA A 326 0.13 6.58 24.40
C ALA A 326 -0.59 7.12 23.14
N GLN A 327 0.15 7.81 22.24
CA GLN A 327 -0.41 8.52 21.09
C GLN A 327 -0.02 7.91 19.72
N THR A 328 0.71 6.80 19.71
CA THR A 328 1.20 6.16 18.46
C THR A 328 0.07 5.83 17.49
N GLY A 329 -1.05 5.30 17.99
CA GLY A 329 -2.19 4.94 17.14
C GLY A 329 -2.84 6.16 16.46
N ALA A 330 -3.02 7.25 17.21
CA ALA A 330 -3.57 8.50 16.68
C ALA A 330 -2.62 9.15 15.64
N ALA A 331 -1.33 9.21 15.96
CA ALA A 331 -0.32 9.75 15.06
C ALA A 331 -0.21 8.95 13.75
N LEU A 332 -0.23 7.62 13.81
CA LEU A 332 -0.28 6.74 12.64
C LEU A 332 -1.51 7.02 11.78
N GLY A 333 -2.70 7.13 12.41
CA GLY A 333 -3.94 7.43 11.69
C GLY A 333 -3.84 8.75 10.91
N ILE A 334 -3.31 9.80 11.54
CA ILE A 334 -3.14 11.11 10.90
C ILE A 334 -2.14 11.04 9.74
N VAL A 335 -0.98 10.42 9.96
CA VAL A 335 0.06 10.29 8.93
C VAL A 335 -0.48 9.48 7.73
N ILE A 336 -1.19 8.39 7.97
CA ILE A 336 -1.81 7.58 6.90
C ILE A 336 -2.84 8.41 6.12
N THR A 337 -3.65 9.22 6.81
CA THR A 337 -4.63 10.10 6.14
C THR A 337 -3.95 11.14 5.25
N VAL A 338 -2.91 11.83 5.75
CA VAL A 338 -2.14 12.78 4.96
C VAL A 338 -1.45 12.10 3.77
N ASN A 339 -0.87 10.92 4.00
CA ASN A 339 -0.23 10.13 2.96
C ASN A 339 -1.22 9.73 1.85
N SER A 340 -2.47 9.42 2.21
CA SER A 340 -3.50 9.05 1.23
C SER A 340 -3.83 10.18 0.26
N VAL A 341 -3.77 11.45 0.71
CA VAL A 341 -3.97 12.62 -0.17
C VAL A 341 -2.93 12.64 -1.30
N GLY A 342 -1.66 12.37 -0.98
CA GLY A 342 -0.59 12.28 -1.98
C GLY A 342 -0.89 11.23 -3.06
N THR A 343 -1.42 10.08 -2.66
CA THR A 343 -1.80 9.00 -3.60
C THR A 343 -3.01 9.38 -4.46
N ILE A 344 -4.05 9.93 -3.83
CA ILE A 344 -5.32 10.28 -4.50
C ILE A 344 -5.09 11.29 -5.63
N ILE A 345 -4.23 12.28 -5.40
CA ILE A 345 -3.94 13.34 -6.38
C ILE A 345 -2.79 12.92 -7.31
N GLY A 346 -1.73 12.39 -6.76
CA GLY A 346 -0.47 12.24 -7.47
C GLY A 346 -0.47 11.14 -8.52
N THR A 347 -1.15 10.03 -8.26
CA THR A 347 -1.20 8.94 -9.25
C THR A 347 -1.93 9.34 -10.54
N PRO A 348 -3.14 9.95 -10.50
CA PRO A 348 -3.77 10.48 -11.72
C PRO A 348 -2.97 11.61 -12.38
N LEU A 349 -2.32 12.47 -11.58
CA LEU A 349 -1.48 13.55 -12.11
C LEU A 349 -0.30 13.00 -12.92
N PHE A 350 0.36 11.95 -12.44
CA PHE A 350 1.42 11.28 -13.20
C PHE A 350 0.89 10.77 -14.55
N GLY A 351 -0.26 10.10 -14.56
CA GLY A 351 -0.89 9.63 -15.80
C GLY A 351 -1.24 10.79 -16.74
N HIS A 352 -1.80 11.88 -16.21
CA HIS A 352 -2.10 13.08 -17.00
C HIS A 352 -0.85 13.70 -17.62
N LEU A 353 0.27 13.73 -16.88
CA LEU A 353 1.55 14.20 -17.40
C LEU A 353 2.03 13.32 -18.56
N VAL A 354 1.91 12.00 -18.46
CA VAL A 354 2.27 11.10 -19.55
C VAL A 354 1.33 11.29 -20.75
N ASP A 355 0.03 11.42 -20.52
CA ASP A 355 -0.96 11.64 -21.60
C ASP A 355 -0.73 12.97 -22.33
N SER A 356 -0.41 14.05 -21.60
CA SER A 356 -0.22 15.39 -22.17
C SER A 356 1.12 15.61 -22.84
N THR A 357 2.18 14.96 -22.32
CA THR A 357 3.56 15.10 -22.87
C THR A 357 3.94 13.99 -23.85
N GLY A 358 3.19 12.88 -23.87
CA GLY A 358 3.56 11.67 -24.60
C GLY A 358 4.80 10.97 -24.04
N SER A 359 5.28 11.35 -22.84
CA SER A 359 6.58 10.93 -22.32
C SER A 359 6.53 10.49 -20.87
N TYR A 360 6.85 9.22 -20.63
CA TYR A 360 7.11 8.71 -19.28
C TYR A 360 8.35 9.33 -18.64
N SER A 361 9.36 9.69 -19.45
CA SER A 361 10.60 10.29 -18.94
C SER A 361 10.34 11.55 -18.13
N ILE A 362 9.55 12.48 -18.68
CA ILE A 362 9.19 13.72 -17.99
C ILE A 362 8.45 13.43 -16.68
N ALA A 363 7.51 12.49 -16.70
CA ALA A 363 6.74 12.14 -15.53
C ALA A 363 7.60 11.51 -14.41
N TRP A 364 8.56 10.63 -14.75
CA TRP A 364 9.52 10.07 -13.79
C TRP A 364 10.47 11.12 -13.22
N LEU A 365 10.94 12.09 -14.05
CA LEU A 365 11.79 13.19 -13.58
C LEU A 365 11.05 14.11 -12.61
N LEU A 366 9.78 14.45 -12.89
CA LEU A 366 8.96 15.24 -11.99
C LEU A 366 8.66 14.49 -10.68
N LEU A 367 8.44 13.18 -10.75
CA LEU A 367 8.31 12.34 -9.55
C LEU A 367 9.58 12.37 -8.70
N ALA A 368 10.76 12.27 -9.34
CA ALA A 368 12.04 12.39 -8.64
C ALA A 368 12.15 13.74 -7.91
N GLY A 369 11.76 14.84 -8.57
CA GLY A 369 11.70 16.17 -7.96
C GLY A 369 10.75 16.24 -6.76
N ALA A 370 9.56 15.64 -6.88
CA ALA A 370 8.60 15.58 -5.78
C ALA A 370 9.16 14.80 -4.58
N ILE A 371 9.73 13.62 -4.81
CA ILE A 371 10.35 12.82 -3.73
C ILE A 371 11.50 13.62 -3.08
N LEU A 372 12.33 14.30 -3.88
CA LEU A 372 13.43 15.14 -3.37
C LEU A 372 12.92 16.25 -2.45
N LEU A 373 11.81 16.92 -2.79
CA LEU A 373 11.17 17.92 -1.91
C LEU A 373 10.76 17.30 -0.57
N GLY A 374 10.19 16.08 -0.60
CA GLY A 374 9.86 15.35 0.63
C GLY A 374 11.08 15.05 1.49
N ILE A 375 12.18 14.63 0.86
CA ILE A 375 13.43 14.34 1.57
C ILE A 375 14.06 15.62 2.15
N MET A 376 14.03 16.73 1.42
CA MET A 376 14.46 18.02 1.94
C MET A 376 13.65 18.41 3.20
N ALA A 377 12.33 18.22 3.18
CA ALA A 377 11.52 18.46 4.35
C ALA A 377 11.94 17.58 5.55
N LEU A 378 12.26 16.30 5.32
CA LEU A 378 12.78 15.41 6.37
C LEU A 378 14.15 15.89 6.88
N ILE A 379 15.05 16.33 6.01
CA ILE A 379 16.40 16.78 6.40
C ILE A 379 16.32 18.02 7.28
N PHE A 380 15.54 19.04 6.86
CA PHE A 380 15.56 20.35 7.51
C PHE A 380 14.60 20.46 8.70
N PHE A 381 13.46 19.80 8.67
CA PHE A 381 12.40 20.03 9.66
C PHE A 381 12.15 18.85 10.60
N LEU A 382 12.56 17.61 10.24
CA LEU A 382 12.37 16.45 11.11
C LEU A 382 13.41 16.45 12.22
N LYS A 383 12.95 16.53 13.46
CA LYS A 383 13.76 16.31 14.65
C LYS A 383 13.48 14.91 15.18
N GLU A 384 14.48 14.05 15.15
CA GLU A 384 14.41 12.70 15.67
C GLU A 384 14.62 12.72 17.19
N PRO A 385 13.83 11.98 18.00
CA PRO A 385 14.14 11.77 19.41
C PRO A 385 15.50 11.11 19.54
N LYS A 386 16.25 11.48 20.58
CA LYS A 386 17.52 10.79 20.87
C LYS A 386 17.20 9.31 21.14
N PRO A 387 17.99 8.37 20.61
CA PRO A 387 17.85 6.98 20.99
C PRO A 387 17.96 6.86 22.51
N GLU A 388 16.96 6.24 23.14
CA GLU A 388 17.09 5.88 24.56
C GLU A 388 18.34 4.98 24.66
N GLY A 389 19.35 5.44 25.40
CA GLY A 389 20.56 4.67 25.61
C GLY A 389 20.16 3.30 26.15
N LYS A 390 20.71 2.23 25.58
CA LYS A 390 20.58 0.90 26.16
C LYS A 390 21.03 1.05 27.60
N SER A 391 20.07 0.96 28.54
CA SER A 391 20.44 0.73 29.92
C SER A 391 21.20 -0.59 29.91
N THR A 392 22.50 -0.51 30.08
CA THR A 392 23.34 -1.66 30.40
C THR A 392 22.76 -2.28 31.65
N ILE A 393 22.07 -3.43 31.47
CA ILE A 393 21.86 -4.40 32.54
C ILE A 393 22.99 -5.41 32.45
#